data_e1eeda698818e669cb08e5c9a06b4109
#
_entry.id   e1eeda698818e669cb08e5c9a06b4109
#
_cell.length_a   1.000
_cell.length_b   1.000
_cell.length_c   1.000
_cell.angle_alpha   90.00
_cell.angle_beta   90.00
_cell.angle_gamma   90.00
#
_symmetry.space_group_name_H-M   'P 1'
#
loop_
_entity.id
_entity.type
_entity.pdbx_description
1 polymer ?
#
loop_
_entity_poly.entity_id
_entity_poly.type
_entity_poly.pdbx_seq_one_letter_code
_entity_poly.pdbx_strand_id
1 'polypeptide(L)'
;RIGLISFAGGVDELIKKVPAELKNDAGLVHDRIKWRVKKRKYDTALELLFDINKKNSDYLRRPDRFWKLKSFLIRKLIDQHEYKEAYNLAINHGLTQSKDIAEAEWLAGWLSFSFLKEPETSFIHFSKIWDVSSRPISKARAAYWMGESLSEIGRLEDAEKWYEEASRYSLTFYGQIAATKLPINKNFNPSLTIRKTLTSEKRDLYKDIFLAVSLLDEFDKTKLVKKFLRDLADRE
;
A
#
# COMPACT_ATOMS: atom_id res chain seq x y z
N ARG A 1 -12.56 -15.16 -23.51
CA ARG A 1 -12.48 -14.77 -22.07
C ARG A 1 -12.96 -15.87 -21.14
N ILE A 2 -14.04 -16.60 -21.46
CA ILE A 2 -14.56 -17.68 -20.59
C ILE A 2 -13.48 -18.69 -20.20
N GLY A 3 -12.70 -19.21 -21.16
CA GLY A 3 -11.61 -20.15 -20.90
C GLY A 3 -10.49 -19.58 -19.98
N LEU A 4 -10.20 -18.27 -20.07
CA LEU A 4 -9.26 -17.60 -19.18
C LEU A 4 -9.80 -17.51 -17.75
N ILE A 5 -11.07 -17.14 -17.59
CA ILE A 5 -11.74 -16.99 -16.28
C ILE A 5 -11.89 -18.34 -15.58
N SER A 6 -12.21 -19.40 -16.32
CA SER A 6 -12.30 -20.77 -15.79
C SER A 6 -10.94 -21.47 -15.63
N PHE A 7 -9.84 -20.80 -15.96
CA PHE A 7 -8.49 -21.35 -15.92
C PHE A 7 -8.30 -22.63 -16.78
N ALA A 8 -9.03 -22.73 -17.90
CA ALA A 8 -8.96 -23.86 -18.82
C ALA A 8 -7.55 -24.03 -19.44
N GLY A 9 -7.27 -25.22 -19.96
CA GLY A 9 -6.13 -25.46 -20.84
C GLY A 9 -6.40 -24.97 -22.29
N GLY A 10 -5.34 -24.89 -23.11
CA GLY A 10 -5.47 -24.57 -24.54
C GLY A 10 -5.90 -23.13 -24.88
N VAL A 11 -5.87 -22.22 -23.89
CA VAL A 11 -6.31 -20.82 -24.10
C VAL A 11 -5.44 -20.06 -25.09
N ASP A 12 -4.16 -20.43 -25.26
CA ASP A 12 -3.24 -19.76 -26.19
C ASP A 12 -3.73 -19.92 -27.64
N GLU A 13 -4.28 -21.09 -27.99
CA GLU A 13 -4.87 -21.32 -29.33
C GLU A 13 -6.16 -20.50 -29.53
N LEU A 14 -6.95 -20.32 -28.47
CA LEU A 14 -8.12 -19.44 -28.51
C LEU A 14 -7.74 -17.98 -28.69
N ILE A 15 -6.65 -17.53 -28.05
CA ILE A 15 -6.13 -16.16 -28.17
C ILE A 15 -5.62 -15.88 -29.60
N LYS A 16 -5.02 -16.86 -30.29
CA LYS A 16 -4.60 -16.70 -31.68
C LYS A 16 -5.77 -16.36 -32.62
N LYS A 17 -6.96 -16.88 -32.32
CA LYS A 17 -8.19 -16.66 -33.09
C LYS A 17 -8.88 -15.32 -32.79
N VAL A 18 -8.43 -14.57 -31.77
CA VAL A 18 -9.00 -13.25 -31.47
C VAL A 18 -8.58 -12.26 -32.56
N PRO A 19 -9.49 -11.44 -33.11
CA PRO A 19 -9.17 -10.38 -34.04
C PRO A 19 -8.08 -9.45 -33.51
N ALA A 20 -7.23 -8.95 -34.40
CA ALA A 20 -6.04 -8.18 -34.04
C ALA A 20 -6.39 -6.94 -33.18
N GLU A 21 -7.46 -6.24 -33.56
CA GLU A 21 -7.98 -5.05 -32.89
C GLU A 21 -8.43 -5.30 -31.45
N LEU A 22 -8.86 -6.54 -31.12
CA LEU A 22 -9.33 -6.92 -29.78
C LEU A 22 -8.23 -7.57 -28.92
N LYS A 23 -7.07 -7.89 -29.48
CA LYS A 23 -5.98 -8.55 -28.73
C LYS A 23 -5.42 -7.68 -27.61
N ASN A 24 -5.52 -6.35 -27.79
CA ASN A 24 -5.05 -5.35 -26.81
C ASN A 24 -6.20 -4.78 -25.93
N ASP A 25 -7.42 -5.35 -26.00
CA ASP A 25 -8.48 -4.98 -25.07
C ASP A 25 -8.02 -5.15 -23.63
N ALA A 26 -8.16 -4.10 -22.81
CA ALA A 26 -7.65 -4.07 -21.45
C ALA A 26 -8.21 -5.19 -20.57
N GLY A 27 -9.50 -5.53 -20.74
CA GLY A 27 -10.14 -6.62 -20.01
C GLY A 27 -9.62 -8.00 -20.43
N LEU A 28 -9.36 -8.20 -21.75
CA LEU A 28 -8.77 -9.43 -22.26
C LEU A 28 -7.33 -9.59 -21.75
N VAL A 29 -6.52 -8.53 -21.82
CA VAL A 29 -5.13 -8.55 -21.32
C VAL A 29 -5.09 -8.82 -19.82
N HIS A 30 -5.95 -8.17 -19.03
CA HIS A 30 -6.07 -8.44 -17.60
C HIS A 30 -6.34 -9.93 -17.32
N ASP A 31 -7.34 -10.53 -18.02
CA ASP A 31 -7.69 -11.93 -17.81
C ASP A 31 -6.55 -12.87 -18.27
N ARG A 32 -5.79 -12.51 -19.31
CA ARG A 32 -4.59 -13.23 -19.76
C ARG A 32 -3.48 -13.19 -18.72
N ILE A 33 -3.19 -12.01 -18.15
CA ILE A 33 -2.19 -11.87 -17.08
C ILE A 33 -2.61 -12.70 -15.87
N LYS A 34 -3.88 -12.58 -15.43
CA LYS A 34 -4.41 -13.34 -14.29
C LYS A 34 -4.30 -14.85 -14.50
N TRP A 35 -4.62 -15.34 -15.69
CA TRP A 35 -4.48 -16.76 -16.05
C TRP A 35 -3.01 -17.21 -15.97
N ARG A 36 -2.06 -16.44 -16.53
CA ARG A 36 -0.63 -16.73 -16.49
C ARG A 36 -0.10 -16.76 -15.07
N VAL A 37 -0.46 -15.79 -14.25
CA VAL A 37 -0.10 -15.75 -12.83
C VAL A 37 -0.60 -17.01 -12.11
N LYS A 38 -1.85 -17.40 -12.33
CA LYS A 38 -2.41 -18.64 -11.74
C LYS A 38 -1.70 -19.90 -12.21
N LYS A 39 -1.22 -19.93 -13.46
CA LYS A 39 -0.42 -21.03 -14.03
C LYS A 39 1.07 -20.91 -13.77
N ARG A 40 1.51 -19.95 -12.92
CA ARG A 40 2.92 -19.67 -12.57
C ARG A 40 3.81 -19.32 -13.77
N LYS A 41 3.21 -18.81 -14.86
CA LYS A 41 3.92 -18.32 -16.05
C LYS A 41 4.23 -16.83 -15.89
N TYR A 42 5.12 -16.50 -14.92
CA TYR A 42 5.33 -15.10 -14.48
C TYR A 42 6.00 -14.26 -15.56
N ASP A 43 7.00 -14.78 -16.25
CA ASP A 43 7.74 -14.05 -17.28
C ASP A 43 6.82 -13.56 -18.39
N THR A 44 5.98 -14.45 -18.94
CA THR A 44 5.03 -14.10 -19.98
C THR A 44 3.86 -13.24 -19.45
N ALA A 45 3.59 -13.26 -18.13
CA ALA A 45 2.64 -12.32 -17.51
C ALA A 45 3.24 -10.91 -17.43
N LEU A 46 4.54 -10.80 -17.10
CA LEU A 46 5.29 -9.55 -17.09
C LEU A 46 5.41 -8.94 -18.48
N GLU A 47 5.73 -9.74 -19.50
CA GLU A 47 5.77 -9.29 -20.90
C GLU A 47 4.44 -8.61 -21.31
N LEU A 48 3.30 -9.25 -21.03
CA LEU A 48 1.99 -8.67 -21.31
C LEU A 48 1.74 -7.39 -20.54
N LEU A 49 2.19 -7.31 -19.29
CA LEU A 49 2.02 -6.14 -18.46
C LEU A 49 2.87 -4.97 -18.94
N PHE A 50 4.10 -5.22 -19.35
CA PHE A 50 4.98 -4.20 -19.93
C PHE A 50 4.48 -3.72 -21.29
N ASP A 51 3.96 -4.63 -22.12
CA ASP A 51 3.41 -4.29 -23.44
C ASP A 51 2.19 -3.35 -23.32
N ILE A 52 1.27 -3.64 -22.39
CA ILE A 52 0.09 -2.79 -22.21
C ILE A 52 0.46 -1.42 -21.64
N ASN A 53 1.46 -1.34 -20.78
CA ASN A 53 1.95 -0.07 -20.24
C ASN A 53 2.48 0.85 -21.36
N LYS A 54 3.03 0.28 -22.43
CA LYS A 54 3.58 1.05 -23.55
C LYS A 54 2.53 1.47 -24.57
N LYS A 55 1.44 0.70 -24.74
CA LYS A 55 0.56 0.76 -25.92
C LYS A 55 -0.85 1.27 -25.65
N ASN A 56 -1.32 1.32 -24.39
CA ASN A 56 -2.77 1.47 -24.18
C ASN A 56 -3.15 2.43 -23.04
N SER A 57 -3.77 3.56 -23.41
CA SER A 57 -4.39 4.49 -22.45
C SER A 57 -5.62 3.90 -21.72
N ASP A 58 -6.29 2.90 -22.28
CA ASP A 58 -7.47 2.26 -21.67
C ASP A 58 -7.14 1.45 -20.42
N TYR A 59 -5.90 1.01 -20.28
CA TYR A 59 -5.35 0.45 -19.03
C TYR A 59 -5.50 1.42 -17.86
N LEU A 60 -5.32 2.72 -18.12
CA LEU A 60 -5.44 3.78 -17.10
C LEU A 60 -6.88 4.04 -16.65
N ARG A 61 -7.91 3.53 -17.36
CA ARG A 61 -9.32 3.67 -16.94
C ARG A 61 -9.67 2.84 -15.72
N ARG A 62 -8.98 1.72 -15.49
CA ARG A 62 -9.23 0.81 -14.36
C ARG A 62 -7.92 0.29 -13.74
N PRO A 63 -7.01 1.17 -13.31
CA PRO A 63 -5.72 0.80 -12.74
C PRO A 63 -5.88 -0.04 -11.46
N ASP A 64 -6.97 0.16 -10.70
CA ASP A 64 -7.35 -0.61 -9.53
C ASP A 64 -7.43 -2.12 -9.80
N ARG A 65 -7.96 -2.52 -10.95
CA ARG A 65 -8.03 -3.94 -11.33
C ARG A 65 -6.66 -4.56 -11.55
N PHE A 66 -5.77 -3.81 -12.19
CA PHE A 66 -4.42 -4.28 -12.50
C PHE A 66 -3.50 -4.24 -11.29
N TRP A 67 -3.76 -3.37 -10.31
CA TRP A 67 -2.87 -3.18 -9.17
C TRP A 67 -2.60 -4.46 -8.40
N LYS A 68 -3.61 -5.29 -8.14
CA LYS A 68 -3.41 -6.59 -7.45
C LYS A 68 -2.44 -7.52 -8.19
N LEU A 69 -2.54 -7.57 -9.52
CA LEU A 69 -1.64 -8.37 -10.35
C LEU A 69 -0.26 -7.74 -10.42
N LYS A 70 -0.19 -6.41 -10.58
CA LYS A 70 1.06 -5.65 -10.56
C LYS A 70 1.81 -5.86 -9.25
N SER A 71 1.19 -5.60 -8.11
CA SER A 71 1.83 -5.72 -6.81
C SER A 71 2.33 -7.13 -6.52
N PHE A 72 1.63 -8.16 -7.01
CA PHE A 72 2.10 -9.54 -6.97
C PHE A 72 3.34 -9.75 -7.86
N LEU A 73 3.30 -9.29 -9.11
CA LEU A 73 4.41 -9.45 -10.07
C LEU A 73 5.64 -8.62 -9.66
N ILE A 74 5.46 -7.44 -9.06
CA ILE A 74 6.54 -6.65 -8.48
C ILE A 74 7.29 -7.48 -7.42
N ARG A 75 6.56 -8.17 -6.52
CA ARG A 75 7.19 -9.06 -5.53
C ARG A 75 7.95 -10.21 -6.18
N LYS A 76 7.47 -10.73 -7.32
CA LYS A 76 8.21 -11.74 -8.09
C LYS A 76 9.49 -11.20 -8.70
N LEU A 77 9.49 -9.99 -9.21
CA LEU A 77 10.72 -9.33 -9.67
C LEU A 77 11.71 -9.09 -8.52
N ILE A 78 11.21 -8.72 -7.33
CA ILE A 78 12.04 -8.59 -6.12
C ILE A 78 12.67 -9.95 -5.76
N ASP A 79 11.90 -11.03 -5.79
CA ASP A 79 12.41 -12.39 -5.54
C ASP A 79 13.51 -12.80 -6.58
N GLN A 80 13.45 -12.25 -7.78
CA GLN A 80 14.42 -12.46 -8.88
C GLN A 80 15.57 -11.45 -8.87
N HIS A 81 15.62 -10.52 -7.91
CA HIS A 81 16.57 -9.42 -7.81
C HIS A 81 16.50 -8.38 -8.96
N GLU A 82 15.39 -8.34 -9.70
CA GLU A 82 15.12 -7.38 -10.78
C GLU A 82 14.49 -6.09 -10.22
N TYR A 83 15.29 -5.37 -9.42
CA TYR A 83 14.78 -4.23 -8.61
C TYR A 83 14.39 -3.02 -9.44
N LYS A 84 15.08 -2.75 -10.56
CA LYS A 84 14.76 -1.62 -11.46
C LYS A 84 13.43 -1.83 -12.17
N GLU A 85 13.19 -3.05 -12.66
CA GLU A 85 11.94 -3.45 -13.29
C GLU A 85 10.79 -3.43 -12.29
N ALA A 86 11.04 -3.91 -11.07
CA ALA A 86 10.09 -3.86 -9.97
C ALA A 86 9.69 -2.41 -9.64
N TYR A 87 10.66 -1.52 -9.54
CA TYR A 87 10.45 -0.09 -9.30
C TYR A 87 9.66 0.56 -10.45
N ASN A 88 10.06 0.31 -11.71
CA ASN A 88 9.36 0.83 -12.88
C ASN A 88 7.89 0.40 -12.93
N LEU A 89 7.57 -0.82 -12.52
CA LEU A 89 6.18 -1.26 -12.39
C LEU A 89 5.45 -0.57 -11.24
N ALA A 90 6.12 -0.30 -10.12
CA ALA A 90 5.53 0.33 -8.95
C ALA A 90 5.15 1.79 -9.23
N ILE A 91 6.05 2.58 -9.82
CA ILE A 91 5.80 4.01 -10.09
C ILE A 91 4.72 4.25 -11.16
N ASN A 92 4.56 3.32 -12.10
CA ASN A 92 3.56 3.40 -13.18
C ASN A 92 2.22 2.78 -12.74
N HIS A 93 1.75 3.08 -11.54
CA HIS A 93 0.53 2.47 -10.99
C HIS A 93 -0.77 3.06 -11.55
N GLY A 94 -0.83 4.36 -11.85
CA GLY A 94 -2.01 5.06 -12.36
C GLY A 94 -3.21 5.10 -11.40
N LEU A 95 -3.00 4.78 -10.13
CA LEU A 95 -4.06 4.69 -9.11
C LEU A 95 -4.55 6.07 -8.67
N THR A 96 -5.82 6.15 -8.28
CA THR A 96 -6.47 7.39 -7.82
C THR A 96 -7.01 7.28 -6.39
N GLN A 97 -7.20 6.06 -5.87
CA GLN A 97 -7.68 5.84 -4.51
C GLN A 97 -6.52 5.92 -3.51
N SER A 98 -6.65 6.73 -2.49
CA SER A 98 -5.61 7.01 -1.49
C SER A 98 -5.01 5.75 -0.84
N LYS A 99 -5.83 4.73 -0.56
CA LYS A 99 -5.34 3.46 0.00
C LYS A 99 -4.39 2.73 -0.94
N ASP A 100 -4.76 2.62 -2.22
CA ASP A 100 -3.99 1.89 -3.23
C ASP A 100 -2.74 2.69 -3.63
N ILE A 101 -2.84 4.03 -3.69
CA ILE A 101 -1.70 4.93 -3.87
C ILE A 101 -0.69 4.70 -2.74
N ALA A 102 -1.14 4.70 -1.49
CA ALA A 102 -0.24 4.52 -0.34
C ALA A 102 0.50 3.17 -0.37
N GLU A 103 -0.11 2.11 -0.90
CA GLU A 103 0.58 0.82 -1.09
C GLU A 103 1.60 0.88 -2.22
N ALA A 104 1.26 1.48 -3.36
CA ALA A 104 2.13 1.59 -4.52
C ALA A 104 3.35 2.47 -4.23
N GLU A 105 3.12 3.65 -3.67
CA GLU A 105 4.17 4.60 -3.32
C GLU A 105 5.08 4.05 -2.20
N TRP A 106 4.51 3.29 -1.24
CA TRP A 106 5.33 2.62 -0.25
C TRP A 106 6.27 1.59 -0.89
N LEU A 107 5.77 0.80 -1.82
CA LEU A 107 6.57 -0.22 -2.50
C LEU A 107 7.67 0.43 -3.36
N ALA A 108 7.35 1.52 -4.07
CA ALA A 108 8.32 2.30 -4.84
C ALA A 108 9.39 2.93 -3.93
N GLY A 109 8.98 3.60 -2.85
CA GLY A 109 9.89 4.21 -1.88
C GLY A 109 10.80 3.19 -1.21
N TRP A 110 10.26 2.04 -0.82
CA TRP A 110 11.05 0.96 -0.23
C TRP A 110 12.08 0.36 -1.21
N LEU A 111 11.70 0.16 -2.47
CA LEU A 111 12.61 -0.28 -3.52
C LEU A 111 13.73 0.74 -3.76
N SER A 112 13.38 2.03 -3.86
CA SER A 112 14.37 3.10 -4.03
C SER A 112 15.35 3.15 -2.88
N PHE A 113 14.88 3.09 -1.64
CA PHE A 113 15.71 3.15 -0.44
C PHE A 113 16.60 1.91 -0.31
N SER A 114 15.97 0.72 -0.30
CA SER A 114 16.63 -0.51 0.13
C SER A 114 17.54 -1.10 -0.95
N PHE A 115 17.14 -1.01 -2.22
CA PHE A 115 17.82 -1.71 -3.31
C PHE A 115 18.47 -0.81 -4.34
N LEU A 116 17.83 0.33 -4.70
CA LEU A 116 18.40 1.25 -5.69
C LEU A 116 19.37 2.25 -5.05
N LYS A 117 19.35 2.40 -3.72
CA LYS A 117 20.18 3.34 -2.96
C LYS A 117 19.95 4.80 -3.38
N GLU A 118 18.69 5.15 -3.57
CA GLU A 118 18.22 6.47 -3.96
C GLU A 118 17.33 7.09 -2.86
N PRO A 119 17.93 7.54 -1.72
CA PRO A 119 17.18 8.03 -0.56
C PRO A 119 16.35 9.29 -0.87
N GLU A 120 16.83 10.21 -1.74
CA GLU A 120 16.05 11.37 -2.16
C GLU A 120 14.78 10.98 -2.90
N THR A 121 14.89 10.01 -3.83
CA THR A 121 13.75 9.45 -4.56
C THR A 121 12.78 8.77 -3.59
N SER A 122 13.29 8.04 -2.62
CA SER A 122 12.47 7.37 -1.62
C SER A 122 11.69 8.35 -0.75
N PHE A 123 12.31 9.47 -0.34
CA PHE A 123 11.65 10.55 0.38
C PHE A 123 10.42 11.08 -0.39
N ILE A 124 10.56 11.30 -1.70
CA ILE A 124 9.44 11.76 -2.55
C ILE A 124 8.28 10.77 -2.53
N HIS A 125 8.55 9.48 -2.60
CA HIS A 125 7.51 8.45 -2.53
C HIS A 125 6.81 8.41 -1.16
N PHE A 126 7.57 8.49 -0.08
CA PHE A 126 6.99 8.48 1.27
C PHE A 126 6.22 9.77 1.56
N SER A 127 6.65 10.94 1.05
CA SER A 127 5.90 12.18 1.19
C SER A 127 4.52 12.11 0.53
N LYS A 128 4.41 11.48 -0.64
CA LYS A 128 3.11 11.27 -1.28
C LYS A 128 2.16 10.42 -0.40
N ILE A 129 2.68 9.40 0.32
CA ILE A 129 1.85 8.63 1.26
C ILE A 129 1.38 9.53 2.40
N TRP A 130 2.28 10.37 2.91
CA TRP A 130 1.96 11.34 3.96
C TRP A 130 0.82 12.25 3.53
N ASP A 131 0.86 12.76 2.30
CA ASP A 131 -0.13 13.71 1.80
C ASP A 131 -1.50 13.06 1.55
N VAL A 132 -1.54 11.85 0.98
CA VAL A 132 -2.81 11.24 0.57
C VAL A 132 -3.50 10.43 1.67
N SER A 133 -2.78 10.01 2.72
CA SER A 133 -3.33 9.12 3.74
C SER A 133 -3.80 9.87 4.98
N SER A 134 -4.99 9.53 5.47
CA SER A 134 -5.47 9.93 6.79
C SER A 134 -5.25 8.87 7.88
N ARG A 135 -4.83 7.65 7.50
CA ARG A 135 -4.72 6.52 8.43
C ARG A 135 -3.48 6.64 9.32
N PRO A 136 -3.60 6.55 10.65
CA PRO A 136 -2.47 6.64 11.60
C PRO A 136 -1.30 5.70 11.25
N ILE A 137 -1.60 4.44 10.89
CA ILE A 137 -0.58 3.45 10.52
C ILE A 137 0.20 3.89 9.27
N SER A 138 -0.49 4.41 8.26
CA SER A 138 0.16 4.88 7.02
C SER A 138 0.95 6.17 7.23
N LYS A 139 0.42 7.10 8.03
CA LYS A 139 1.09 8.34 8.43
C LYS A 139 2.39 8.05 9.20
N ALA A 140 2.30 7.22 10.23
CA ALA A 140 3.47 6.83 11.02
C ALA A 140 4.56 6.18 10.17
N ARG A 141 4.16 5.25 9.27
CA ARG A 141 5.08 4.58 8.36
C ARG A 141 5.75 5.55 7.41
N ALA A 142 4.97 6.45 6.79
CA ALA A 142 5.49 7.44 5.87
C ALA A 142 6.49 8.37 6.56
N ALA A 143 6.13 8.95 7.69
CA ALA A 143 6.99 9.84 8.46
C ALA A 143 8.29 9.16 8.92
N TYR A 144 8.20 7.92 9.42
CA TYR A 144 9.40 7.15 9.80
C TYR A 144 10.36 6.99 8.62
N TRP A 145 9.88 6.54 7.46
CA TRP A 145 10.71 6.31 6.29
C TRP A 145 11.20 7.60 5.63
N MET A 146 10.47 8.71 5.78
CA MET A 146 10.96 10.05 5.41
C MET A 146 12.15 10.43 6.30
N GLY A 147 12.07 10.17 7.60
CA GLY A 147 13.19 10.33 8.52
C GLY A 147 14.40 9.49 8.15
N GLU A 148 14.21 8.19 7.86
CA GLU A 148 15.30 7.30 7.40
C GLU A 148 15.94 7.82 6.10
N SER A 149 15.13 8.27 5.13
CA SER A 149 15.63 8.81 3.86
C SER A 149 16.50 10.06 4.07
N LEU A 150 16.07 10.98 4.94
CA LEU A 150 16.82 12.19 5.26
C LEU A 150 18.08 11.89 6.08
N SER A 151 18.02 10.93 6.98
CA SER A 151 19.17 10.48 7.75
C SER A 151 20.27 9.89 6.85
N GLU A 152 19.89 9.11 5.84
CA GLU A 152 20.82 8.50 4.87
C GLU A 152 21.60 9.54 4.04
N ILE A 153 20.99 10.70 3.76
CA ILE A 153 21.65 11.82 3.06
C ILE A 153 22.29 12.84 3.99
N GLY A 154 22.38 12.54 5.30
CA GLY A 154 23.03 13.37 6.29
C GLY A 154 22.22 14.58 6.80
N ARG A 155 20.93 14.70 6.42
CA ARG A 155 20.04 15.77 6.89
C ARG A 155 19.43 15.43 8.25
N LEU A 156 20.27 15.31 9.27
CA LEU A 156 19.90 14.75 10.57
C LEU A 156 18.84 15.56 11.32
N GLU A 157 18.91 16.90 11.26
CA GLU A 157 17.92 17.77 11.92
C GLU A 157 16.52 17.62 11.31
N ASP A 158 16.44 17.46 9.99
CA ASP A 158 15.17 17.26 9.33
C ASP A 158 14.66 15.83 9.53
N ALA A 159 15.55 14.84 9.58
CA ALA A 159 15.22 13.46 9.94
C ALA A 159 14.60 13.40 11.35
N GLU A 160 15.17 14.10 12.32
CA GLU A 160 14.65 14.16 13.69
C GLU A 160 13.21 14.69 13.73
N LYS A 161 12.90 15.75 12.98
CA LYS A 161 11.54 16.30 12.89
C LYS A 161 10.53 15.25 12.39
N TRP A 162 10.92 14.44 11.41
CA TRP A 162 10.06 13.39 10.87
C TRP A 162 9.93 12.20 11.83
N TYR A 163 10.96 11.86 12.59
CA TYR A 163 10.84 10.87 13.68
C TYR A 163 9.92 11.38 14.80
N GLU A 164 10.01 12.67 15.16
CA GLU A 164 9.07 13.28 16.11
C GLU A 164 7.63 13.16 15.62
N GLU A 165 7.39 13.48 14.33
CA GLU A 165 6.06 13.39 13.73
C GLU A 165 5.54 11.94 13.72
N ALA A 166 6.38 10.97 13.35
CA ALA A 166 6.04 9.55 13.38
C ALA A 166 5.71 9.08 14.81
N SER A 167 6.48 9.51 15.81
CA SER A 167 6.35 9.12 17.22
C SER A 167 5.01 9.53 17.84
N ARG A 168 4.33 10.55 17.28
CA ARG A 168 2.98 10.96 17.71
C ARG A 168 1.95 9.85 17.51
N TYR A 169 2.21 8.91 16.62
CA TYR A 169 1.37 7.74 16.38
C TYR A 169 1.82 6.53 17.21
N SER A 170 1.93 6.72 18.52
CA SER A 170 2.52 5.79 19.50
C SER A 170 1.93 4.38 19.55
N LEU A 171 0.68 4.21 19.12
CA LEU A 171 0.02 2.91 19.03
C LEU A 171 0.38 2.12 17.76
N THR A 172 1.20 2.72 16.88
CA THR A 172 1.67 2.07 15.66
C THR A 172 3.10 1.58 15.81
N PHE A 173 3.43 0.52 15.07
CA PHE A 173 4.79 -0.03 15.04
C PHE A 173 5.85 1.03 14.67
N TYR A 174 5.61 1.79 13.59
CA TYR A 174 6.56 2.81 13.14
C TYR A 174 6.63 4.01 14.08
N GLY A 175 5.54 4.36 14.76
CA GLY A 175 5.55 5.39 15.79
C GLY A 175 6.44 5.02 16.97
N GLN A 176 6.37 3.75 17.41
CA GLN A 176 7.22 3.25 18.50
C GLN A 176 8.70 3.19 18.10
N ILE A 177 9.02 2.69 16.90
CA ILE A 177 10.41 2.68 16.41
C ILE A 177 10.94 4.11 16.25
N ALA A 178 10.15 5.03 15.70
CA ALA A 178 10.57 6.42 15.55
C ALA A 178 10.93 7.06 16.90
N ALA A 179 10.16 6.76 17.95
CA ALA A 179 10.48 7.25 19.30
C ALA A 179 11.87 6.78 19.80
N THR A 180 12.35 5.60 19.40
CA THR A 180 13.69 5.12 19.78
C THR A 180 14.83 5.82 19.03
N LYS A 181 14.53 6.51 17.93
CA LYS A 181 15.50 7.31 17.17
C LYS A 181 15.73 8.71 17.78
N LEU A 182 14.84 9.12 18.67
CA LEU A 182 14.89 10.45 19.30
C LEU A 182 15.79 10.44 20.55
N PRO A 183 16.43 11.58 20.90
CA PRO A 183 17.15 11.72 22.16
C PRO A 183 16.27 11.40 23.37
N ILE A 184 16.88 10.87 24.44
CA ILE A 184 16.17 10.42 25.67
C ILE A 184 15.33 11.53 26.31
N ASN A 185 15.77 12.77 26.24
CA ASN A 185 15.04 13.94 26.74
C ASN A 185 13.79 14.31 25.91
N LYS A 186 13.69 13.80 24.68
CA LYS A 186 12.53 13.94 23.81
C LYS A 186 11.70 12.66 23.77
N ASN A 187 12.06 11.66 24.58
CA ASN A 187 11.35 10.39 24.60
C ASN A 187 9.87 10.60 24.89
N PHE A 188 9.12 10.11 23.95
CA PHE A 188 7.67 10.11 23.94
C PHE A 188 7.12 9.43 25.19
N ASN A 189 6.31 10.15 25.99
CA ASN A 189 5.49 9.55 27.03
C ASN A 189 4.14 9.11 26.42
N PRO A 190 3.94 7.80 26.15
CA PRO A 190 2.71 7.30 25.55
C PRO A 190 1.45 7.68 26.33
N SER A 191 1.59 7.95 27.64
CA SER A 191 0.48 8.35 28.49
C SER A 191 -0.09 9.73 28.18
N LEU A 192 0.64 10.60 27.46
CA LEU A 192 0.18 11.96 27.15
C LEU A 192 -0.62 12.05 25.84
N THR A 193 -0.43 11.10 24.91
CA THR A 193 -1.08 11.15 23.58
C THR A 193 -2.47 10.54 23.59
N ILE A 194 -2.80 9.68 24.54
CA ILE A 194 -4.13 9.07 24.69
C ILE A 194 -5.17 10.06 25.26
N ARG A 195 -4.74 11.23 25.75
CA ARG A 195 -5.62 12.28 26.27
C ARG A 195 -6.08 13.31 25.20
N LYS A 196 -6.37 12.92 23.98
CA LYS A 196 -7.49 13.61 23.30
C LYS A 196 -8.75 13.11 23.99
N THR A 197 -9.16 13.83 25.03
CA THR A 197 -10.50 13.67 25.62
C THR A 197 -11.49 13.78 24.47
N LEU A 198 -12.15 12.68 24.16
CA LEU A 198 -13.34 12.71 23.31
C LEU A 198 -14.22 13.86 23.81
N THR A 199 -14.51 14.83 22.97
CA THR A 199 -15.47 15.86 23.34
C THR A 199 -16.78 15.19 23.76
N SER A 200 -17.58 15.84 24.62
CA SER A 200 -18.87 15.27 25.07
C SER A 200 -19.72 14.80 23.89
N GLU A 201 -19.77 15.59 22.81
CA GLU A 201 -20.47 15.28 21.57
C GLU A 201 -19.96 13.99 20.88
N LYS A 202 -18.66 13.80 20.79
CA LYS A 202 -18.07 12.57 20.24
C LYS A 202 -18.32 11.36 21.16
N ARG A 203 -18.32 11.56 22.46
CA ARG A 203 -18.61 10.51 23.44
C ARG A 203 -20.05 10.00 23.29
N ASP A 204 -21.02 10.91 23.08
CA ASP A 204 -22.41 10.56 22.87
C ASP A 204 -22.64 9.87 21.51
N LEU A 205 -21.94 10.34 20.44
CA LEU A 205 -22.00 9.73 19.10
C LEU A 205 -21.51 8.27 19.09
N TYR A 206 -20.52 7.95 19.92
CA TYR A 206 -19.94 6.60 19.96
C TYR A 206 -20.50 5.73 21.10
N LYS A 207 -21.37 6.25 21.94
CA LYS A 207 -21.94 5.54 23.10
C LYS A 207 -22.56 4.19 22.71
N ASP A 208 -23.36 4.18 21.64
CA ASP A 208 -24.02 2.95 21.16
C ASP A 208 -23.01 1.94 20.61
N ILE A 209 -21.94 2.41 19.99
CA ILE A 209 -20.87 1.54 19.48
C ILE A 209 -20.11 0.92 20.65
N PHE A 210 -19.77 1.68 21.69
CA PHE A 210 -19.11 1.16 22.88
C PHE A 210 -20.00 0.16 23.63
N LEU A 211 -21.32 0.43 23.72
CA LEU A 211 -22.28 -0.49 24.31
C LEU A 211 -22.34 -1.80 23.49
N ALA A 212 -22.43 -1.70 22.17
CA ALA A 212 -22.43 -2.87 21.30
C ALA A 212 -21.13 -3.69 21.42
N VAL A 213 -19.98 -3.01 21.49
CA VAL A 213 -18.68 -3.67 21.70
C VAL A 213 -18.63 -4.40 23.03
N SER A 214 -19.11 -3.77 24.12
CA SER A 214 -19.15 -4.39 25.46
C SER A 214 -20.05 -5.62 25.48
N LEU A 215 -21.23 -5.54 24.89
CA LEU A 215 -22.15 -6.70 24.79
C LEU A 215 -21.56 -7.83 23.94
N LEU A 216 -20.92 -7.52 22.82
CA LEU A 216 -20.31 -8.51 21.96
C LEU A 216 -19.11 -9.19 22.63
N ASP A 217 -18.37 -8.46 23.47
CA ASP A 217 -17.26 -9.01 24.26
C ASP A 217 -17.76 -9.97 25.34
N GLU A 218 -18.85 -9.61 26.04
CA GLU A 218 -19.51 -10.47 27.03
C GLU A 218 -19.99 -11.79 26.42
N PHE A 219 -20.35 -11.81 25.15
CA PHE A 219 -20.75 -13.01 24.41
C PHE A 219 -19.61 -13.68 23.61
N ASP A 220 -18.34 -13.39 23.92
CA ASP A 220 -17.15 -13.93 23.23
C ASP A 220 -17.15 -13.73 21.70
N LYS A 221 -17.84 -12.71 21.20
CA LYS A 221 -17.90 -12.39 19.75
C LYS A 221 -16.70 -11.56 19.29
N THR A 222 -15.48 -11.98 19.66
CA THR A 222 -14.22 -11.26 19.42
C THR A 222 -14.02 -10.80 17.97
N LYS A 223 -14.49 -11.58 16.98
CA LYS A 223 -14.39 -11.18 15.56
C LYS A 223 -15.24 -9.94 15.23
N LEU A 224 -16.43 -9.86 15.84
CA LEU A 224 -17.33 -8.71 15.66
C LEU A 224 -16.80 -7.50 16.43
N VAL A 225 -16.33 -7.67 17.66
CA VAL A 225 -15.66 -6.62 18.45
C VAL A 225 -14.54 -5.99 17.63
N LYS A 226 -13.61 -6.78 17.08
CA LYS A 226 -12.51 -6.28 16.24
C LYS A 226 -13.01 -5.54 15.00
N LYS A 227 -14.13 -5.95 14.40
CA LYS A 227 -14.71 -5.26 13.26
C LYS A 227 -15.26 -3.89 13.66
N PHE A 228 -16.05 -3.81 14.72
CA PHE A 228 -16.61 -2.54 15.22
C PHE A 228 -15.53 -1.55 15.64
N LEU A 229 -14.49 -2.01 16.36
CA LEU A 229 -13.37 -1.15 16.75
C LEU A 229 -12.56 -0.65 15.55
N ARG A 230 -12.43 -1.48 14.51
CA ARG A 230 -11.76 -1.06 13.26
C ARG A 230 -12.58 -0.04 12.49
N ASP A 231 -13.89 -0.27 12.35
CA ASP A 231 -14.80 0.67 11.69
C ASP A 231 -14.85 2.03 12.43
N LEU A 232 -14.71 2.01 13.75
CA LEU A 232 -14.60 3.22 14.57
C LEU A 232 -13.27 3.96 14.29
N ALA A 233 -12.16 3.24 14.27
CA ALA A 233 -10.85 3.82 13.97
C ALA A 233 -10.72 4.35 12.53
N ASP A 234 -11.46 3.80 11.58
CA ASP A 234 -11.48 4.25 10.18
C ASP A 234 -12.36 5.53 9.97
N ARG A 235 -13.18 5.91 10.97
CA ARG A 235 -14.03 7.13 10.94
C ARG A 235 -13.35 8.35 11.58
N GLU A 236 -12.31 8.15 12.35
CA GLU A 236 -11.47 9.19 12.97
C GLU A 236 -10.32 9.65 12.06
#